data_35c43e563bdc01493631de1928f31866
#
_entry.id   35c43e563bdc01493631de1928f31866
#
_cell.length_a   1.000
_cell.length_b   1.000
_cell.length_c   1.000
_cell.angle_alpha   90.00
_cell.angle_beta   90.00
_cell.angle_gamma   90.00
#
_symmetry.space_group_name_H-M   'P 1'
#
loop_
_entity.id
_entity.type
_entity.pdbx_description
1 polymer ?
#
loop_
_entity_poly.entity_id
_entity_poly.type
_entity_poly.pdbx_seq_one_letter_code
_entity_poly.pdbx_strand_id
1 'polypeptide(L)'
;MVDRDAASYIFKIQKDDNEIQLYVQRILYVSINRDWLPNTKLLFVKKAAFIGSGIIDRFVSLGELGEEEKKICFQSNCYGRIEFARLVRFYPAVAIADTSIAGQNILGLHGARLPPSIALQIEKLARSRLMT
;
A
#
# COMPACT_ATOMS: atom_id res chain seq x y z
N MET A 1 -23.13 8.35 5.46
CA MET A 1 -22.06 8.80 6.34
C MET A 1 -20.74 8.87 5.57
N VAL A 2 -20.08 9.94 5.70
CA VAL A 2 -18.82 10.14 5.01
C VAL A 2 -17.72 9.35 5.69
N ASP A 3 -16.90 8.70 4.91
CA ASP A 3 -15.73 7.97 5.40
C ASP A 3 -14.58 8.90 5.72
N ARG A 4 -14.88 9.97 6.45
CA ARG A 4 -13.83 10.93 6.83
C ARG A 4 -12.75 10.32 7.69
N ASP A 5 -13.06 9.18 8.31
CA ASP A 5 -12.09 8.45 9.10
C ASP A 5 -11.37 7.38 8.29
N ALA A 6 -11.69 7.28 7.00
CA ALA A 6 -11.00 6.37 6.11
C ALA A 6 -9.54 6.79 6.03
N ALA A 7 -8.68 6.01 6.67
CA ALA A 7 -7.27 6.31 6.72
C ALA A 7 -6.59 5.84 5.46
N SER A 8 -5.49 6.48 5.13
CA SER A 8 -4.55 6.00 4.12
C SER A 8 -3.28 5.59 4.85
N TYR A 9 -2.62 4.56 4.33
CA TYR A 9 -1.40 4.04 4.93
C TYR A 9 -0.34 3.88 3.86
N ILE A 10 0.91 3.96 4.29
CA ILE A 10 2.06 3.76 3.42
C ILE A 10 2.60 2.36 3.61
N PHE A 11 2.82 1.64 2.51
CA PHE A 11 3.50 0.35 2.52
C PHE A 11 4.76 0.43 1.69
N LYS A 12 5.87 0.01 2.28
CA LYS A 12 7.13 -0.12 1.55
C LYS A 12 7.20 -1.47 0.86
N ILE A 13 7.46 -1.43 -0.43
CA ILE A 13 7.69 -2.62 -1.23
C ILE A 13 9.20 -2.75 -1.40
N GLN A 14 9.80 -3.74 -0.75
CA GLN A 14 11.26 -3.85 -0.71
C GLN A 14 11.83 -4.73 -1.83
N LYS A 15 11.09 -5.77 -2.20
CA LYS A 15 11.57 -6.74 -3.18
C LYS A 15 10.76 -6.66 -4.46
N ASP A 16 11.42 -6.94 -5.58
CA ASP A 16 10.75 -6.97 -6.88
C ASP A 16 9.65 -8.03 -6.91
N ASP A 17 9.86 -9.16 -6.25
CA ASP A 17 8.85 -10.23 -6.18
C ASP A 17 7.58 -9.74 -5.49
N ASN A 18 7.69 -8.90 -4.47
CA ASN A 18 6.54 -8.32 -3.78
C ASN A 18 5.77 -7.38 -4.70
N GLU A 19 6.49 -6.62 -5.51
CA GLU A 19 5.86 -5.71 -6.47
C GLU A 19 5.11 -6.51 -7.55
N ILE A 20 5.71 -7.57 -8.06
CA ILE A 20 5.07 -8.44 -9.05
C ILE A 20 3.81 -9.06 -8.44
N GLN A 21 3.92 -9.60 -7.23
CA GLN A 21 2.79 -10.21 -6.55
C GLN A 21 1.65 -9.20 -6.38
N LEU A 22 1.99 -7.97 -5.99
CA LEU A 22 1.00 -6.91 -5.80
C LEU A 22 0.21 -6.63 -7.07
N TYR A 23 0.90 -6.42 -8.18
CA TYR A 23 0.25 -5.98 -9.40
C TYR A 23 -0.27 -7.11 -10.29
N VAL A 24 0.34 -8.29 -10.22
CA VAL A 24 -0.10 -9.43 -11.01
C VAL A 24 -1.16 -10.24 -10.29
N GLN A 25 -0.92 -10.58 -9.03
CA GLN A 25 -1.86 -11.37 -8.24
C GLN A 25 -2.87 -10.50 -7.49
N ARG A 26 -2.62 -9.21 -7.38
CA ARG A 26 -3.48 -8.22 -6.74
C ARG A 26 -3.69 -8.52 -5.26
N ILE A 27 -2.64 -8.99 -4.61
CA ILE A 27 -2.65 -9.30 -3.19
C ILE A 27 -1.39 -8.77 -2.52
N LEU A 28 -1.46 -8.60 -1.19
CA LEU A 28 -0.34 -8.17 -0.38
C LEU A 28 -0.40 -8.89 0.97
N TYR A 29 0.65 -9.64 1.28
CA TYR A 29 0.79 -10.21 2.62
C TYR A 29 1.32 -9.14 3.56
N VAL A 30 0.66 -9.00 4.72
CA VAL A 30 0.98 -7.90 5.64
C VAL A 30 1.51 -8.42 6.96
N SER A 31 2.60 -7.83 7.40
CA SER A 31 3.24 -8.13 8.69
C SER A 31 2.90 -7.09 9.76
N ILE A 32 2.05 -6.14 9.45
CA ILE A 32 1.59 -5.14 10.39
C ILE A 32 0.21 -5.54 10.89
N ASN A 33 0.08 -5.69 12.21
CA ASN A 33 -1.18 -6.07 12.83
C ASN A 33 -2.07 -4.84 12.98
N ARG A 34 -3.09 -4.75 12.14
CA ARG A 34 -4.01 -3.62 12.12
C ARG A 34 -5.33 -4.09 11.51
N ASP A 35 -6.41 -3.36 11.80
CA ASP A 35 -7.70 -3.64 11.17
C ASP A 35 -7.70 -3.12 9.74
N TRP A 36 -7.43 -3.99 8.79
CA TRP A 36 -7.39 -3.63 7.36
C TRP A 36 -8.81 -3.69 6.81
N LEU A 37 -9.51 -2.56 6.87
CA LEU A 37 -10.92 -2.49 6.48
C LEU A 37 -11.08 -2.24 4.98
N PRO A 38 -12.21 -2.71 4.40
CA PRO A 38 -12.54 -2.38 3.01
C PRO A 38 -12.54 -0.86 2.79
N ASN A 39 -12.20 -0.45 1.59
CA ASN A 39 -12.13 0.95 1.15
C ASN A 39 -10.97 1.74 1.75
N THR A 40 -10.13 1.14 2.54
CA THR A 40 -8.90 1.77 3.00
C THR A 40 -7.93 1.91 1.84
N LYS A 41 -7.28 3.07 1.73
CA LYS A 41 -6.31 3.34 0.67
C LYS A 41 -4.91 3.06 1.15
N LEU A 42 -4.13 2.37 0.33
CA LEU A 42 -2.70 2.16 0.56
C LEU A 42 -1.90 2.87 -0.54
N LEU A 43 -0.79 3.47 -0.14
CA LEU A 43 0.17 4.06 -1.07
C LEU A 43 1.45 3.25 -0.97
N PHE A 44 1.97 2.80 -2.10
CA PHE A 44 3.12 1.92 -2.14
C PHE A 44 4.38 2.69 -2.45
N VAL A 45 5.41 2.47 -1.62
CA VAL A 45 6.70 3.15 -1.75
C VAL A 45 7.77 2.11 -2.06
N LYS A 46 8.61 2.41 -3.04
CA LYS A 46 9.78 1.62 -3.36
C LYS A 46 10.91 2.57 -3.74
N LYS A 47 12.07 2.40 -3.11
CA LYS A 47 13.26 3.21 -3.40
C LYS A 47 12.98 4.72 -3.34
N ALA A 48 12.37 5.15 -2.24
CA ALA A 48 12.08 6.57 -1.97
C ALA A 48 11.12 7.22 -2.98
N ALA A 49 10.27 6.43 -3.62
CA ALA A 49 9.25 6.96 -4.53
C ALA A 49 7.94 6.21 -4.34
N PHE A 50 6.83 6.95 -4.54
CA PHE A 50 5.52 6.31 -4.58
C PHE A 50 5.33 5.69 -5.96
N ILE A 51 5.13 4.37 -5.98
CA ILE A 51 4.99 3.62 -7.23
C ILE A 51 3.54 3.34 -7.61
N GLY A 52 2.61 3.55 -6.69
CA GLY A 52 1.20 3.33 -6.96
C GLY A 52 0.35 3.41 -5.71
N SER A 53 -0.93 3.10 -5.89
CA SER A 53 -1.91 3.07 -4.79
C SER A 53 -2.85 1.89 -4.97
N GLY A 54 -3.55 1.54 -3.89
CA GLY A 54 -4.55 0.49 -3.92
C GLY A 54 -5.68 0.77 -2.94
N ILE A 55 -6.85 0.23 -3.26
CA ILE A 55 -8.02 0.27 -2.37
C ILE A 55 -8.30 -1.14 -1.92
N ILE A 56 -8.40 -1.33 -0.60
CA ILE A 56 -8.64 -2.65 -0.03
C ILE A 56 -10.05 -3.13 -0.33
N ASP A 57 -10.16 -4.36 -0.83
CA ASP A 57 -11.44 -5.05 -0.95
C ASP A 57 -11.75 -5.81 0.34
N ARG A 58 -10.80 -6.65 0.76
CA ARG A 58 -10.95 -7.40 2.00
C ARG A 58 -9.60 -7.85 2.55
N PHE A 59 -9.61 -8.17 3.82
CA PHE A 59 -8.47 -8.79 4.50
C PHE A 59 -8.81 -10.23 4.83
N VAL A 60 -7.94 -11.15 4.45
CA VAL A 60 -8.07 -12.57 4.80
C VAL A 60 -7.07 -12.86 5.91
N SER A 61 -7.59 -13.15 7.11
CA SER A 61 -6.75 -13.38 8.26
C SER A 61 -5.97 -14.69 8.14
N LEU A 62 -4.91 -14.82 8.95
CA LEU A 62 -4.07 -16.01 8.93
C LEU A 62 -4.88 -17.30 9.12
N GLY A 63 -5.86 -17.29 10.01
CA GLY A 63 -6.70 -18.45 10.25
C GLY A 63 -7.58 -18.85 9.09
N GLU A 64 -7.86 -17.92 8.19
CA GLU A 64 -8.69 -18.16 7.01
C GLU A 64 -7.89 -18.60 5.78
N LEU A 65 -6.57 -18.49 5.83
CA LEU A 65 -5.72 -18.87 4.70
C LEU A 65 -5.66 -20.39 4.54
N GLY A 66 -5.44 -20.83 3.29
CA GLY A 66 -5.18 -22.25 3.03
C GLY A 66 -3.81 -22.68 3.58
N GLU A 67 -3.59 -23.98 3.66
CA GLU A 67 -2.37 -24.54 4.27
C GLU A 67 -1.09 -24.03 3.62
N GLU A 68 -1.08 -23.93 2.30
CA GLU A 68 0.09 -23.45 1.56
C GLU A 68 0.40 -21.99 1.91
N GLU A 69 -0.63 -21.16 1.93
CA GLU A 69 -0.46 -19.75 2.25
C GLU A 69 -0.08 -19.54 3.72
N LYS A 70 -0.59 -20.37 4.62
CA LYS A 70 -0.18 -20.31 6.03
C LYS A 70 1.32 -20.52 6.17
N LYS A 71 1.89 -21.46 5.42
CA LYS A 71 3.33 -21.71 5.45
C LYS A 71 4.10 -20.48 4.98
N ILE A 72 3.66 -19.87 3.89
CA ILE A 72 4.26 -18.65 3.38
C ILE A 72 4.21 -17.54 4.42
N CYS A 73 3.05 -17.40 5.05
CA CYS A 73 2.83 -16.36 6.05
C CYS A 73 3.67 -16.58 7.30
N PHE A 74 3.82 -17.81 7.75
CA PHE A 74 4.70 -18.13 8.88
C PHE A 74 6.15 -17.77 8.59
N GLN A 75 6.61 -18.04 7.38
CA GLN A 75 7.99 -17.74 7.00
C GLN A 75 8.28 -16.24 6.94
N SER A 76 7.28 -15.43 6.58
CA SER A 76 7.43 -13.99 6.47
C SER A 76 6.85 -13.23 7.66
N ASN A 77 6.36 -13.93 8.69
CA ASN A 77 5.77 -13.33 9.87
C ASN A 77 4.58 -12.41 9.54
N CYS A 78 3.73 -12.83 8.61
CA CYS A 78 2.58 -12.01 8.24
C CYS A 78 1.33 -12.41 9.03
N TYR A 79 0.37 -11.49 9.09
CA TYR A 79 -0.90 -11.69 9.78
C TYR A 79 -2.02 -12.11 8.85
N GLY A 80 -1.81 -11.98 7.55
CA GLY A 80 -2.80 -12.33 6.57
C GLY A 80 -2.53 -11.66 5.23
N ARG A 81 -3.54 -11.68 4.38
CA ARG A 81 -3.45 -11.23 3.00
C ARG A 81 -4.50 -10.15 2.73
N ILE A 82 -4.08 -9.05 2.14
CA ILE A 82 -5.00 -8.03 1.64
C ILE A 82 -5.30 -8.36 0.18
N GLU A 83 -6.58 -8.30 -0.18
CA GLU A 83 -7.04 -8.36 -1.56
C GLU A 83 -7.55 -6.98 -1.95
N PHE A 84 -7.22 -6.54 -3.17
CA PHE A 84 -7.51 -5.19 -3.61
C PHE A 84 -8.68 -5.12 -4.56
N ALA A 85 -9.59 -4.16 -4.32
CA ALA A 85 -10.65 -3.83 -5.25
C ALA A 85 -10.11 -3.05 -6.45
N ARG A 86 -9.06 -2.25 -6.20
CA ARG A 86 -8.49 -1.39 -7.23
C ARG A 86 -7.00 -1.21 -6.97
N LEU A 87 -6.21 -1.26 -8.03
CA LEU A 87 -4.78 -0.99 -8.00
C LEU A 87 -4.43 -0.01 -9.11
N VAL A 88 -3.60 0.96 -8.78
CA VAL A 88 -3.13 1.98 -9.74
C VAL A 88 -1.61 2.02 -9.65
N ARG A 89 -0.95 2.03 -10.80
CA ARG A 89 0.50 2.19 -10.88
C ARG A 89 0.82 3.58 -11.38
N PHE A 90 1.79 4.23 -10.74
CA PHE A 90 2.22 5.58 -11.12
C PHE A 90 3.39 5.49 -12.11
N TYR A 91 3.20 6.08 -13.29
CA TYR A 91 4.23 6.20 -14.32
C TYR A 91 4.34 7.66 -14.76
N PRO A 92 5.44 8.33 -14.46
CA PRO A 92 6.55 7.88 -13.63
C PRO A 92 6.17 7.83 -12.16
N ALA A 93 6.95 7.11 -11.36
CA ALA A 93 6.79 7.11 -9.91
C ALA A 93 6.98 8.53 -9.37
N VAL A 94 6.35 8.81 -8.23
CA VAL A 94 6.41 10.13 -7.60
C VAL A 94 7.45 10.08 -6.47
N ALA A 95 8.57 10.79 -6.63
CA ALA A 95 9.60 10.84 -5.60
C ALA A 95 9.02 11.43 -4.31
N ILE A 96 9.37 10.83 -3.17
CA ILE A 96 8.94 11.34 -1.87
C ILE A 96 9.40 12.79 -1.69
N ALA A 97 10.60 13.12 -2.20
CA ALA A 97 11.15 14.48 -2.13
C ALA A 97 10.26 15.53 -2.81
N ASP A 98 9.40 15.12 -3.72
CA ASP A 98 8.49 16.02 -4.44
C ASP A 98 7.14 16.16 -3.76
N THR A 99 6.95 15.51 -2.62
CA THR A 99 5.68 15.51 -1.90
C THR A 99 5.77 16.34 -0.62
N SER A 100 4.62 16.60 -0.01
CA SER A 100 4.56 17.36 1.24
C SER A 100 5.17 16.61 2.43
N ILE A 101 5.46 15.32 2.29
CA ILE A 101 6.14 14.55 3.34
C ILE A 101 7.65 14.44 3.09
N ALA A 102 8.18 15.23 2.17
CA ALA A 102 9.62 15.30 1.94
C ALA A 102 10.35 15.65 3.26
N GLY A 103 11.47 15.00 3.50
CA GLY A 103 12.24 15.25 4.72
C GLY A 103 11.84 14.41 5.91
N GLN A 104 10.75 13.68 5.86
CA GLN A 104 10.38 12.75 6.92
C GLN A 104 11.24 11.49 6.85
N ASN A 105 11.39 10.83 8.00
CA ASN A 105 12.19 9.63 8.09
C ASN A 105 11.55 8.50 7.28
N ILE A 106 12.16 8.13 6.17
CA ILE A 106 11.64 7.09 5.27
C ILE A 106 11.57 5.74 5.97
N LEU A 107 12.50 5.46 6.88
CA LEU A 107 12.50 4.17 7.59
C LEU A 107 11.26 3.99 8.45
N GLY A 108 10.67 5.07 8.93
CA GLY A 108 9.45 5.03 9.73
C GLY A 108 8.16 5.06 8.93
N LEU A 109 8.23 5.11 7.60
CA LEU A 109 7.03 5.26 6.78
C LEU A 109 6.24 3.96 6.57
N HIS A 110 6.88 2.80 6.72
CA HIS A 110 6.17 1.53 6.52
C HIS A 110 5.05 1.37 7.54
N GLY A 111 3.81 1.27 7.05
CA GLY A 111 2.63 1.20 7.90
C GLY A 111 2.19 2.53 8.49
N ALA A 112 2.86 3.62 8.15
CA ALA A 112 2.51 4.93 8.67
C ALA A 112 1.16 5.40 8.13
N ARG A 113 0.39 6.03 9.02
CA ARG A 113 -0.88 6.62 8.64
C ARG A 113 -0.65 7.93 7.90
N LEU A 114 -1.41 8.11 6.83
CA LEU A 114 -1.31 9.28 5.99
C LEU A 114 -2.68 9.99 5.95
N PRO A 115 -2.74 11.31 6.19
CA PRO A 115 -4.01 12.03 6.04
C PRO A 115 -4.57 11.85 4.64
N PRO A 116 -5.89 11.66 4.49
CA PRO A 116 -6.49 11.48 3.16
C PRO A 116 -6.18 12.61 2.18
N SER A 117 -6.08 13.84 2.67
CA SER A 117 -5.73 14.98 1.82
C SER A 117 -4.33 14.86 1.21
N ILE A 118 -3.38 14.34 1.98
CA ILE A 118 -2.02 14.14 1.49
C ILE A 118 -1.98 12.99 0.47
N ALA A 119 -2.69 11.91 0.74
CA ALA A 119 -2.80 10.80 -0.22
C ALA A 119 -3.37 11.30 -1.55
N LEU A 120 -4.40 12.14 -1.50
CA LEU A 120 -5.02 12.70 -2.69
C LEU A 120 -4.05 13.61 -3.45
N GLN A 121 -3.24 14.41 -2.75
CA GLN A 121 -2.23 15.24 -3.37
C GLN A 121 -1.21 14.40 -4.14
N ILE A 122 -0.76 13.31 -3.55
CA ILE A 122 0.20 12.42 -4.19
C ILE A 122 -0.40 11.82 -5.47
N GLU A 123 -1.64 11.39 -5.41
CA GLU A 123 -2.31 10.83 -6.57
C GLU A 123 -2.51 11.88 -7.67
N LYS A 124 -2.85 13.12 -7.31
CA LYS A 124 -2.97 14.22 -8.27
C LYS A 124 -1.65 14.51 -8.94
N LEU A 125 -0.57 14.51 -8.17
CA LEU A 125 0.77 14.73 -8.70
C LEU A 125 1.14 13.63 -9.70
N ALA A 126 0.83 12.38 -9.37
CA ALA A 126 1.09 11.26 -10.26
C ALA A 126 0.33 11.42 -11.58
N ARG A 127 -0.95 11.79 -11.52
CA ARG A 127 -1.75 12.00 -12.73
C ARG A 127 -1.24 13.14 -13.57
N SER A 128 -0.82 14.23 -12.94
CA SER A 128 -0.32 15.39 -13.69
C SER A 128 0.94 15.06 -14.49
N ARG A 129 1.77 14.16 -13.98
CA ARG A 129 3.00 13.74 -14.66
C ARG A 129 2.73 12.84 -15.86
N LEU A 130 1.64 12.06 -15.79
CA LEU A 130 1.24 11.24 -16.93
C LEU A 130 0.80 12.07 -18.12
N MET A 131 0.31 13.28 -17.87
CA MET A 131 -0.25 14.14 -18.92
C MET A 131 0.77 15.09 -19.56
N THR A 132 2.00 15.06 -19.11
CA THR A 132 3.05 15.93 -19.68
C THR A 132 3.93 15.17 -20.71
#